data_1a40db48b21f38c59e208e448c6f9c95
#
_entry.id   1a40db48b21f38c59e208e448c6f9c95
#
_cell.length_a   1.000
_cell.length_b   1.000
_cell.length_c   1.000
_cell.angle_alpha   90.00
_cell.angle_beta   90.00
_cell.angle_gamma   90.00
#
_symmetry.space_group_name_H-M   'P 1'
#
loop_
_entity.id
_entity.type
_entity.pdbx_description
1 polymer ?
#
loop_
_entity_poly.entity_id
_entity_poly.type
_entity_poly.pdbx_seq_one_letter_code
_entity_poly.pdbx_strand_id
1 'polypeptide(L)'
;MRKIILILSLILAGIILAACASDTDAPAQAVENYLNALVNKESDRLPTLVCGEWEEDALIELDSFQVVTARLENVACSQTGTEGDTALVLCTGDIVATYNNEDQKLDLSVRTYQVIEQGGDWLVCGTR
;
A
#
# COMPACT_ATOMS: atom_id res chain seq x y z
N MET A 1 25.17 7.77 -53.15
CA MET A 1 25.15 6.69 -52.16
C MET A 1 25.75 7.09 -50.79
N ARG A 2 26.66 8.00 -50.69
CA ARG A 2 27.26 8.43 -49.39
C ARG A 2 26.33 9.24 -48.48
N LYS A 3 25.26 9.85 -49.03
CA LYS A 3 24.30 10.66 -48.25
C LYS A 3 23.13 9.85 -47.63
N ILE A 4 22.92 8.65 -48.09
CA ILE A 4 21.81 7.79 -47.60
C ILE A 4 22.26 7.02 -46.34
N ILE A 5 23.54 6.73 -46.18
CA ILE A 5 24.11 6.02 -45.03
C ILE A 5 24.11 6.87 -43.77
N LEU A 6 24.17 8.19 -43.90
CA LEU A 6 24.20 9.15 -42.77
C LEU A 6 22.82 9.38 -42.14
N ILE A 7 21.72 9.09 -42.86
CA ILE A 7 20.36 9.26 -42.37
C ILE A 7 19.88 8.03 -41.60
N LEU A 8 20.43 6.84 -41.91
CA LEU A 8 20.05 5.61 -41.23
C LEU A 8 20.71 5.45 -39.85
N SER A 9 21.75 6.24 -39.55
CA SER A 9 22.47 6.18 -38.27
C SER A 9 21.84 7.06 -37.18
N LEU A 10 20.85 7.90 -37.51
CA LEU A 10 20.24 8.84 -36.57
C LEU A 10 18.91 8.36 -35.98
N ILE A 11 18.39 7.20 -36.41
CA ILE A 11 17.11 6.66 -35.96
C ILE A 11 17.26 5.64 -34.83
N LEU A 12 18.49 5.22 -34.49
CA LEU A 12 18.72 4.18 -33.49
C LEU A 12 19.07 4.71 -32.08
N ALA A 13 18.94 6.00 -31.85
CA ALA A 13 19.27 6.62 -30.55
C ALA A 13 18.03 7.01 -29.73
N GLY A 14 16.83 6.54 -30.04
CA GLY A 14 15.58 7.00 -29.47
C GLY A 14 14.78 6.01 -28.63
N ILE A 15 15.33 4.89 -28.19
CA ILE A 15 14.53 3.93 -27.40
C ILE A 15 15.37 3.43 -26.22
N ILE A 16 15.59 4.21 -25.19
CA ILE A 16 15.80 3.72 -23.82
C ILE A 16 15.29 4.81 -22.87
N LEU A 17 14.01 4.88 -22.71
CA LEU A 17 13.37 5.41 -21.50
C LEU A 17 12.27 4.44 -21.13
N ALA A 18 12.67 3.19 -20.87
CA ALA A 18 11.91 2.36 -19.97
C ALA A 18 12.06 3.04 -18.61
N ALA A 19 11.10 3.91 -18.28
CA ALA A 19 10.96 4.37 -16.92
C ALA A 19 10.87 3.13 -16.04
N CYS A 20 11.92 2.89 -15.27
CA CYS A 20 11.83 2.01 -14.12
C CYS A 20 10.78 2.64 -13.23
N ALA A 21 9.56 2.08 -13.23
CA ALA A 21 8.63 2.27 -12.15
C ALA A 21 9.41 1.83 -10.90
N SER A 22 9.78 2.79 -10.05
CA SER A 22 10.52 2.48 -8.85
C SER A 22 9.58 1.67 -7.95
N ASP A 23 9.98 0.46 -7.55
CA ASP A 23 9.28 -0.39 -6.56
C ASP A 23 9.25 0.24 -5.15
N THR A 24 9.69 1.50 -5.01
CA THR A 24 9.74 2.24 -3.74
C THR A 24 8.37 2.46 -3.13
N ASP A 25 7.30 2.41 -3.92
CA ASP A 25 5.93 2.59 -3.43
C ASP A 25 5.23 1.26 -3.12
N ALA A 26 5.83 0.12 -3.39
CA ALA A 26 5.21 -1.18 -3.18
C ALA A 26 4.81 -1.45 -1.71
N PRO A 27 5.63 -1.15 -0.69
CA PRO A 27 5.22 -1.25 0.70
C PRO A 27 4.06 -0.33 1.06
N ALA A 28 4.07 0.91 0.56
CA ALA A 28 2.98 1.86 0.78
C ALA A 28 1.67 1.35 0.15
N GLN A 29 1.74 0.81 -1.04
CA GLN A 29 0.59 0.24 -1.74
C GLN A 29 0.03 -0.99 -1.02
N ALA A 30 0.89 -1.81 -0.40
CA ALA A 30 0.46 -2.93 0.43
C ALA A 30 -0.39 -2.46 1.61
N VAL A 31 0.00 -1.35 2.28
CA VAL A 31 -0.79 -0.75 3.36
C VAL A 31 -2.10 -0.18 2.85
N GLU A 32 -2.12 0.51 1.73
CA GLU A 32 -3.36 1.03 1.13
C GLU A 32 -4.33 -0.11 0.78
N ASN A 33 -3.84 -1.22 0.24
CA ASN A 33 -4.65 -2.40 -0.03
C ASN A 33 -5.22 -3.01 1.26
N TYR A 34 -4.43 -3.08 2.32
CA TYR A 34 -4.86 -3.54 3.64
C TYR A 34 -5.98 -2.65 4.21
N LEU A 35 -5.80 -1.33 4.18
CA LEU A 35 -6.81 -0.38 4.64
C LEU A 35 -8.12 -0.48 3.85
N ASN A 36 -8.04 -0.64 2.53
CA ASN A 36 -9.21 -0.86 1.68
C ASN A 36 -9.94 -2.15 2.05
N ALA A 37 -9.21 -3.24 2.28
CA ALA A 37 -9.80 -4.51 2.69
C ALA A 37 -10.52 -4.40 4.05
N LEU A 38 -9.95 -3.65 5.01
CA LEU A 38 -10.58 -3.38 6.31
C LEU A 38 -11.92 -2.66 6.16
N VAL A 39 -11.94 -1.50 5.48
CA VAL A 39 -13.15 -0.67 5.39
C VAL A 39 -14.24 -1.31 4.52
N ASN A 40 -13.85 -2.12 3.55
CA ASN A 40 -14.77 -2.89 2.70
C ASN A 40 -15.16 -4.26 3.30
N LYS A 41 -14.60 -4.61 4.47
CA LYS A 41 -14.91 -5.86 5.20
C LYS A 41 -14.61 -7.12 4.37
N GLU A 42 -13.50 -7.08 3.65
CA GLU A 42 -13.07 -8.17 2.77
C GLU A 42 -12.37 -9.29 3.58
N SER A 43 -13.12 -10.05 4.35
CA SER A 43 -12.61 -11.09 5.25
C SER A 43 -11.80 -12.18 4.54
N ASP A 44 -12.15 -12.51 3.30
CA ASP A 44 -11.45 -13.54 2.53
C ASP A 44 -10.15 -13.01 1.91
N ARG A 45 -10.09 -11.70 1.66
CA ARG A 45 -8.90 -11.06 1.07
C ARG A 45 -7.88 -10.66 2.12
N LEU A 46 -8.32 -10.20 3.28
CA LEU A 46 -7.45 -9.65 4.32
C LEU A 46 -6.28 -10.58 4.69
N PRO A 47 -6.50 -11.91 4.89
CA PRO A 47 -5.40 -12.83 5.21
C PRO A 47 -4.30 -12.91 4.14
N THR A 48 -4.63 -12.58 2.88
CA THR A 48 -3.65 -12.57 1.78
C THR A 48 -2.77 -11.32 1.76
N LEU A 49 -3.13 -10.30 2.53
CA LEU A 49 -2.44 -9.00 2.59
C LEU A 49 -1.55 -8.85 3.82
N VAL A 50 -1.57 -9.82 4.71
CA VAL A 50 -0.83 -9.80 5.98
C VAL A 50 0.06 -11.02 6.13
N CYS A 51 1.13 -10.90 6.92
CA CYS A 51 1.90 -12.08 7.28
C CYS A 51 1.16 -12.91 8.34
N GLY A 52 1.46 -14.22 8.41
CA GLY A 52 0.76 -15.16 9.29
C GLY A 52 0.78 -14.77 10.76
N GLU A 53 1.85 -14.13 11.22
CA GLU A 53 2.00 -13.67 12.60
C GLU A 53 1.06 -12.51 12.97
N TRP A 54 0.61 -11.76 11.97
CA TRP A 54 -0.29 -10.61 12.13
C TRP A 54 -1.75 -10.93 11.76
N GLU A 55 -2.02 -12.10 11.21
CA GLU A 55 -3.34 -12.45 10.66
C GLU A 55 -4.45 -12.37 11.72
N GLU A 56 -4.21 -12.89 12.94
CA GLU A 56 -5.20 -12.85 14.01
C GLU A 56 -5.55 -11.42 14.42
N ASP A 57 -4.52 -10.56 14.60
CA ASP A 57 -4.73 -9.15 14.95
C ASP A 57 -5.47 -8.39 13.85
N ALA A 58 -5.14 -8.67 12.59
CA ALA A 58 -5.81 -8.06 11.43
C ALA A 58 -7.29 -8.47 11.35
N LEU A 59 -7.63 -9.72 11.64
CA LEU A 59 -9.02 -10.19 11.68
C LEU A 59 -9.78 -9.57 12.85
N ILE A 60 -9.17 -9.40 14.01
CA ILE A 60 -9.76 -8.68 15.14
C ILE A 60 -10.03 -7.22 14.77
N GLU A 61 -9.09 -6.57 14.09
CA GLU A 61 -9.29 -5.21 13.59
C GLU A 61 -10.46 -5.15 12.61
N LEU A 62 -10.54 -6.08 11.65
CA LEU A 62 -11.64 -6.17 10.70
C LEU A 62 -12.98 -6.36 11.41
N ASP A 63 -13.04 -7.20 12.45
CA ASP A 63 -14.25 -7.45 13.20
C ASP A 63 -14.79 -6.17 13.88
N SER A 64 -13.90 -5.26 14.26
CA SER A 64 -14.30 -3.97 14.84
C SER A 64 -15.10 -3.09 13.87
N PHE A 65 -14.95 -3.32 12.57
CA PHE A 65 -15.67 -2.58 11.52
C PHE A 65 -17.02 -3.22 11.13
N GLN A 66 -17.37 -4.42 11.65
CA GLN A 66 -18.59 -5.12 11.22
C GLN A 66 -19.88 -4.36 11.54
N VAL A 67 -19.89 -3.62 12.63
CA VAL A 67 -21.09 -2.90 13.12
C VAL A 67 -21.16 -1.44 12.64
N VAL A 68 -20.19 -0.97 11.88
CA VAL A 68 -20.12 0.40 11.36
C VAL A 68 -20.04 0.40 9.84
N THR A 69 -20.39 1.51 9.22
CA THR A 69 -20.02 1.79 7.83
C THR A 69 -18.69 2.55 7.85
N ALA A 70 -17.69 2.09 7.13
CA ALA A 70 -16.38 2.71 7.11
C ALA A 70 -15.97 3.11 5.69
N ARG A 71 -15.19 4.19 5.60
CA ARG A 71 -14.59 4.68 4.36
C ARG A 71 -13.22 5.28 4.63
N LEU A 72 -12.38 5.31 3.62
CA LEU A 72 -11.12 6.04 3.63
C LEU A 72 -11.35 7.47 3.14
N GLU A 73 -10.72 8.43 3.80
CA GLU A 73 -10.81 9.85 3.47
C GLU A 73 -9.41 10.46 3.38
N ASN A 74 -9.07 10.97 2.19
CA ASN A 74 -7.77 11.61 1.90
C ASN A 74 -6.53 10.76 2.28
N VAL A 75 -6.60 9.45 2.09
CA VAL A 75 -5.52 8.55 2.46
C VAL A 75 -4.39 8.60 1.45
N ALA A 76 -3.18 8.80 1.95
CA ALA A 76 -1.94 8.69 1.21
C ALA A 76 -0.87 8.04 2.10
N CYS A 77 -0.30 6.94 1.63
CA CYS A 77 0.75 6.21 2.34
C CYS A 77 2.11 6.40 1.66
N SER A 78 3.17 6.41 2.45
CA SER A 78 4.55 6.48 1.97
C SER A 78 5.48 5.68 2.87
N GLN A 79 6.49 5.07 2.26
CA GLN A 79 7.58 4.46 3.02
C GLN A 79 8.45 5.56 3.62
N THR A 80 8.63 5.53 4.95
CA THR A 80 9.40 6.53 5.69
C THR A 80 10.79 6.03 6.10
N GLY A 81 11.04 4.73 6.01
CA GLY A 81 12.30 4.14 6.38
C GLY A 81 12.28 2.62 6.32
N THR A 82 13.36 2.01 6.81
CA THR A 82 13.51 0.57 6.94
C THR A 82 14.18 0.22 8.25
N GLU A 83 13.80 -0.92 8.81
CA GLU A 83 14.47 -1.54 9.95
C GLU A 83 14.74 -3.01 9.57
N GLY A 84 16.00 -3.33 9.24
CA GLY A 84 16.35 -4.64 8.69
C GLY A 84 15.58 -4.90 7.39
N ASP A 85 14.84 -5.99 7.34
CA ASP A 85 14.00 -6.37 6.19
C ASP A 85 12.58 -5.76 6.25
N THR A 86 12.30 -4.96 7.27
CA THR A 86 10.98 -4.34 7.47
C THR A 86 10.96 -2.94 6.88
N ALA A 87 10.05 -2.69 5.94
CA ALA A 87 9.72 -1.35 5.49
C ALA A 87 8.76 -0.69 6.48
N LEU A 88 9.01 0.56 6.80
CA LEU A 88 8.16 1.37 7.65
C LEU A 88 7.32 2.29 6.77
N VAL A 89 6.01 2.20 6.93
CA VAL A 89 5.04 2.98 6.14
C VAL A 89 4.18 3.82 7.06
N LEU A 90 4.12 5.11 6.75
CA LEU A 90 3.23 6.06 7.40
C LEU A 90 2.14 6.48 6.42
N CYS A 91 0.91 6.54 6.90
CA CYS A 91 -0.22 7.05 6.13
C CYS A 91 -0.71 8.37 6.73
N THR A 92 -1.20 9.26 5.88
CA THR A 92 -2.00 10.43 6.26
C THR A 92 -3.45 10.20 5.87
N GLY A 93 -4.36 11.02 6.39
CA GLY A 93 -5.79 10.86 6.18
C GLY A 93 -6.46 10.05 7.29
N ASP A 94 -7.71 9.71 7.07
CA ASP A 94 -8.57 9.14 8.10
C ASP A 94 -9.30 7.88 7.61
N ILE A 95 -9.57 6.96 8.53
CA ILE A 95 -10.70 6.05 8.41
C ILE A 95 -11.89 6.74 9.07
N VAL A 96 -12.96 6.95 8.33
CA VAL A 96 -14.19 7.50 8.87
C VAL A 96 -15.18 6.37 9.09
N ALA A 97 -15.51 6.12 10.36
CA ALA A 97 -16.48 5.11 10.76
C ALA A 97 -17.80 5.79 11.14
N THR A 98 -18.90 5.38 10.52
CA THR A 98 -20.24 5.91 10.77
C THR A 98 -21.07 4.89 11.54
N TYR A 99 -21.54 5.31 12.70
CA TYR A 99 -22.44 4.55 13.55
C TYR A 99 -23.61 5.44 14.02
N ASN A 100 -24.85 4.99 13.83
CA ASN A 100 -26.05 5.76 14.15
C ASN A 100 -26.05 7.20 13.56
N ASN A 101 -25.59 7.34 12.32
CA ASN A 101 -25.43 8.62 11.60
C ASN A 101 -24.41 9.59 12.21
N GLU A 102 -23.54 9.12 13.10
CA GLU A 102 -22.43 9.86 13.64
C GLU A 102 -21.13 9.35 13.05
N ASP A 103 -20.31 10.28 12.55
CA ASP A 103 -18.99 9.99 11.99
C ASP A 103 -17.92 10.11 13.08
N GLN A 104 -17.07 9.09 13.16
CA GLN A 104 -15.85 9.10 13.96
C GLN A 104 -14.64 8.98 13.03
N LYS A 105 -13.66 9.84 13.21
CA LYS A 105 -12.42 9.84 12.44
C LYS A 105 -11.32 9.15 13.21
N LEU A 106 -10.66 8.20 12.56
CA LEU A 106 -9.46 7.53 13.05
C LEU A 106 -8.29 8.05 12.22
N ASP A 107 -7.47 8.91 12.83
CA ASP A 107 -6.29 9.48 12.18
C ASP A 107 -5.24 8.41 11.94
N LEU A 108 -4.89 8.19 10.68
CA LEU A 108 -3.89 7.20 10.28
C LEU A 108 -2.45 7.64 10.58
N SER A 109 -2.19 8.92 10.76
CA SER A 109 -0.85 9.44 11.01
C SER A 109 -0.26 9.05 12.38
N VAL A 110 -1.10 8.53 13.28
CA VAL A 110 -0.66 8.06 14.60
C VAL A 110 -0.10 6.64 14.59
N ARG A 111 -0.13 5.94 13.45
CA ARG A 111 0.36 4.58 13.30
C ARG A 111 1.50 4.50 12.30
N THR A 112 2.46 3.66 12.58
CA THR A 112 3.46 3.24 11.60
C THR A 112 3.23 1.77 11.28
N TYR A 113 3.02 1.45 10.00
CA TYR A 113 2.86 0.07 9.54
C TYR A 113 4.21 -0.56 9.27
N GLN A 114 4.34 -1.82 9.68
CA GLN A 114 5.51 -2.66 9.41
C GLN A 114 5.17 -3.59 8.26
N VAL A 115 5.94 -3.54 7.18
CA VAL A 115 5.67 -4.27 5.94
C VAL A 115 6.90 -5.07 5.55
N ILE A 116 6.71 -6.36 5.27
CA ILE A 116 7.79 -7.30 4.95
C ILE A 116 7.51 -7.95 3.60
N GLU A 117 8.54 -8.11 2.78
CA GLU A 117 8.43 -8.86 1.54
C GLU A 117 8.58 -10.37 1.83
N GLN A 118 7.58 -11.14 1.44
CA GLN A 118 7.56 -12.60 1.55
C GLN A 118 7.05 -13.22 0.24
N GLY A 119 7.84 -14.11 -0.35
CA GLY A 119 7.44 -14.79 -1.58
C GLY A 119 7.17 -13.86 -2.76
N GLY A 120 7.80 -12.69 -2.81
CA GLY A 120 7.59 -11.68 -3.85
C GLY A 120 6.46 -10.69 -3.58
N ASP A 121 5.72 -10.86 -2.49
CA ASP A 121 4.63 -9.98 -2.08
C ASP A 121 5.01 -9.17 -0.83
N TRP A 122 4.60 -7.90 -0.81
CA TRP A 122 4.70 -7.07 0.38
C TRP A 122 3.48 -7.27 1.26
N LEU A 123 3.71 -7.69 2.52
CA LEU A 123 2.66 -8.03 3.48
C LEU A 123 2.74 -7.12 4.71
N VAL A 124 1.60 -6.69 5.22
CA VAL A 124 1.51 -5.97 6.49
C VAL A 124 1.72 -6.96 7.63
N CYS A 125 2.71 -6.69 8.49
CA CYS A 125 3.11 -7.59 9.57
C CYS A 125 3.00 -6.97 10.96
N GLY A 126 2.44 -5.78 11.08
CA GLY A 126 2.26 -5.12 12.35
C GLY A 126 2.06 -3.61 12.24
N THR A 127 1.74 -3.02 13.37
CA THR A 127 1.68 -1.57 13.59
C THR A 127 2.37 -1.19 14.89
N ARG A 128 2.83 0.05 14.97
CA ARG A 128 3.38 0.65 16.20
C ARG A 128 3.10 2.12 16.30
#